data_ad021e471aa86e483452ce5c4273c85e
#
_entry.id   ad021e471aa86e483452ce5c4273c85e
#
_cell.length_a   1.000
_cell.length_b   1.000
_cell.length_c   1.000
_cell.angle_alpha   90.00
_cell.angle_beta   90.00
_cell.angle_gamma   90.00
#
_symmetry.space_group_name_H-M   'P 1'
#
loop_
_entity.id
_entity.type
_entity.pdbx_description
1 polymer ?
#
loop_
_entity_poly.entity_id
_entity_poly.type
_entity_poly.pdbx_seq_one_letter_code
_entity_poly.pdbx_strand_id
1 'polypeptide(L)'
;KPNQLWVSDITHWKISNGFVYISFITDAYSRKIVGYHVAPNLEAVETIEALKRAISGFSNEPDCPFQLTHHSDRGMQYCSDMYVRLLKNNNIKISMTENGDPLENAIAERINGIIKEEYLNDYTVDSIVEAKELLSAVVKLYNNERPHQSIGFLTPNQVHANNIKTEKLWKNYYQKNTIIVNQLQD
;
A
#
# COMPACT_ATOMS: atom_id res chain seq x y z
N LYS A 1 -4.88 6.83 11.94
CA LYS A 1 -5.22 5.53 12.51
C LYS A 1 -5.20 4.48 11.41
N PRO A 2 -5.05 3.18 11.74
CA PRO A 2 -5.19 2.11 10.75
C PRO A 2 -6.53 2.19 10.01
N ASN A 3 -6.55 1.68 8.78
CA ASN A 3 -7.73 1.58 7.92
C ASN A 3 -8.43 2.91 7.57
N GLN A 4 -7.70 4.02 7.60
CA GLN A 4 -8.18 5.32 7.09
C GLN A 4 -7.75 5.57 5.65
N LEU A 5 -6.55 5.14 5.30
CA LEU A 5 -5.98 5.29 3.96
C LEU A 5 -5.21 4.03 3.58
N TRP A 6 -5.65 3.39 2.52
CA TRP A 6 -4.88 2.37 1.83
C TRP A 6 -4.25 2.96 0.59
N VAL A 7 -2.98 2.62 0.35
CA VAL A 7 -2.25 2.98 -0.86
C VAL A 7 -1.94 1.72 -1.65
N SER A 8 -2.09 1.80 -2.96
CA SER A 8 -1.87 0.66 -3.87
C SER A 8 -0.86 0.99 -4.94
N ASP A 9 -0.07 -0.01 -5.27
CA ASP A 9 0.85 0.04 -6.41
C ASP A 9 1.14 -1.36 -6.94
N ILE A 10 1.60 -1.43 -8.19
CA ILE A 10 1.99 -2.67 -8.86
C ILE A 10 3.48 -2.60 -9.15
N THR A 11 4.18 -3.65 -8.79
CA THR A 11 5.59 -3.81 -9.15
C THR A 11 5.81 -5.09 -9.94
N HIS A 12 6.90 -5.18 -10.67
CA HIS A 12 7.33 -6.41 -11.33
C HIS A 12 8.46 -7.09 -10.57
N TRP A 13 8.49 -8.40 -10.63
CA TRP A 13 9.55 -9.22 -10.07
C TRP A 13 10.05 -10.22 -11.11
N LYS A 14 11.36 -10.29 -11.28
CA LYS A 14 12.00 -11.20 -12.24
C LYS A 14 12.04 -12.61 -11.66
N ILE A 15 11.57 -13.58 -12.44
CA ILE A 15 11.68 -14.99 -12.16
C ILE A 15 12.52 -15.65 -13.26
N SER A 16 12.86 -16.92 -13.13
CA SER A 16 13.72 -17.64 -14.10
C SER A 16 13.23 -17.54 -15.55
N ASN A 17 11.91 -17.62 -15.75
CA ASN A 17 11.29 -17.65 -17.07
C ASN A 17 10.52 -16.36 -17.41
N GLY A 18 11.01 -15.18 -16.97
CA GLY A 18 10.38 -13.90 -17.30
C GLY A 18 10.08 -13.04 -16.09
N PHE A 19 8.88 -12.47 -16.06
CA PHE A 19 8.45 -11.58 -14.99
C PHE A 19 7.07 -11.99 -14.48
N VAL A 20 6.87 -11.76 -13.19
CA VAL A 20 5.55 -11.73 -12.56
C VAL A 20 5.27 -10.33 -12.05
N TYR A 21 4.01 -10.00 -11.88
CA TYR A 21 3.56 -8.72 -11.38
C TYR A 21 2.96 -8.90 -10.00
N ILE A 22 3.28 -8.00 -9.10
CA ILE A 22 2.81 -8.05 -7.72
C ILE A 22 2.02 -6.78 -7.45
N SER A 23 0.74 -6.96 -7.11
CA SER A 23 -0.09 -5.87 -6.62
C SER A 23 -0.07 -5.87 -5.11
N PHE A 24 0.23 -4.72 -4.50
CA PHE A 24 0.16 -4.53 -3.07
C PHE A 24 -0.90 -3.50 -2.70
N ILE A 25 -1.56 -3.73 -1.58
CA ILE A 25 -2.39 -2.75 -0.88
C ILE A 25 -1.83 -2.60 0.53
N THR A 26 -1.43 -1.41 0.88
CA THR A 26 -0.75 -1.11 2.13
C THR A 26 -1.53 -0.08 2.94
N ASP A 27 -1.75 -0.36 4.20
CA ASP A 27 -2.27 0.64 5.14
C ASP A 27 -1.23 1.74 5.37
N ALA A 28 -1.57 2.97 4.99
CA ALA A 28 -0.63 4.08 5.03
C ALA A 28 -0.19 4.48 6.44
N TYR A 29 -0.99 4.17 7.46
CA TYR A 29 -0.66 4.49 8.84
C TYR A 29 0.31 3.47 9.43
N SER A 30 -0.03 2.20 9.38
CA SER A 30 0.73 1.12 10.02
C SER A 30 1.86 0.54 9.14
N ARG A 31 1.86 0.84 7.85
CA ARG A 31 2.74 0.21 6.85
C ARG A 31 2.43 -1.27 6.59
N LYS A 32 1.34 -1.78 7.14
CA LYS A 32 0.92 -3.16 6.97
C LYS A 32 0.47 -3.41 5.54
N ILE A 33 0.98 -4.46 4.92
CA ILE A 33 0.43 -4.99 3.68
C ILE A 33 -0.87 -5.71 4.05
N VAL A 34 -2.00 -5.13 3.65
CA VAL A 34 -3.35 -5.63 3.95
C VAL A 34 -3.91 -6.49 2.82
N GLY A 35 -3.40 -6.31 1.59
CA GLY A 35 -3.74 -7.12 0.43
C GLY A 35 -2.57 -7.24 -0.52
N TYR A 36 -2.46 -8.39 -1.18
CA TYR A 36 -1.43 -8.64 -2.19
C TYR A 36 -1.86 -9.74 -3.15
N HIS A 37 -1.32 -9.71 -4.38
CA HIS A 37 -1.50 -10.77 -5.35
C HIS A 37 -0.31 -10.85 -6.30
N VAL A 38 0.04 -12.08 -6.74
CA VAL A 38 1.05 -12.33 -7.78
C VAL A 38 0.35 -12.80 -9.03
N ALA A 39 0.61 -12.14 -10.14
CA ALA A 39 -0.02 -12.39 -11.44
C ALA A 39 1.00 -12.58 -12.57
N PRO A 40 0.67 -13.31 -13.61
CA PRO A 40 1.52 -13.46 -14.80
C PRO A 40 1.46 -12.25 -15.72
N ASN A 41 0.47 -11.38 -15.57
CA ASN A 41 0.22 -10.23 -16.43
C ASN A 41 -0.33 -9.04 -15.63
N LEU A 42 -0.54 -7.90 -16.31
CA LEU A 42 -1.06 -6.65 -15.74
C LEU A 42 -2.57 -6.47 -15.96
N GLU A 43 -3.34 -7.54 -16.05
CA GLU A 43 -4.77 -7.42 -16.20
C GLU A 43 -5.45 -6.88 -14.94
N ALA A 44 -6.51 -6.10 -15.13
CA ALA A 44 -7.24 -5.50 -14.01
C ALA A 44 -7.85 -6.56 -13.08
N VAL A 45 -8.24 -7.72 -13.59
CA VAL A 45 -8.78 -8.84 -12.81
C VAL A 45 -7.78 -9.33 -11.76
N GLU A 46 -6.50 -9.31 -12.06
CA GLU A 46 -5.45 -9.75 -11.16
C GLU A 46 -5.25 -8.77 -9.99
N THR A 47 -5.35 -7.48 -10.28
CA THR A 47 -5.26 -6.42 -9.25
C THR A 47 -6.44 -6.48 -8.28
N ILE A 48 -7.61 -6.90 -8.77
CA ILE A 48 -8.83 -7.10 -7.96
C ILE A 48 -8.62 -8.16 -6.87
N GLU A 49 -7.82 -9.19 -7.12
CA GLU A 49 -7.56 -10.24 -6.13
C GLU A 49 -6.82 -9.70 -4.89
N ALA A 50 -5.90 -8.75 -5.08
CA ALA A 50 -5.27 -8.05 -3.96
C ALA A 50 -6.30 -7.24 -3.15
N LEU A 51 -7.22 -6.54 -3.85
CA LEU A 51 -8.27 -5.75 -3.21
C LEU A 51 -9.28 -6.64 -2.45
N LYS A 52 -9.68 -7.76 -3.02
CA LYS A 52 -10.57 -8.72 -2.32
C LYS A 52 -9.95 -9.22 -1.02
N ARG A 53 -8.65 -9.54 -1.02
CA ARG A 53 -7.94 -9.95 0.21
C ARG A 53 -7.91 -8.85 1.25
N ALA A 54 -7.62 -7.60 0.85
CA ALA A 54 -7.64 -6.46 1.75
C ALA A 54 -9.02 -6.24 2.38
N ILE A 55 -10.08 -6.25 1.56
CA ILE A 55 -11.47 -6.09 2.02
C ILE A 55 -11.88 -7.24 2.94
N SER A 56 -11.53 -8.48 2.63
CA SER A 56 -11.83 -9.64 3.47
C SER A 56 -11.26 -9.51 4.87
N GLY A 57 -10.01 -9.02 5.00
CA GLY A 57 -9.39 -8.74 6.30
C GLY A 57 -10.05 -7.56 7.04
N PHE A 58 -10.56 -6.57 6.29
CA PHE A 58 -11.19 -5.37 6.84
C PHE A 58 -12.64 -5.62 7.30
N SER A 59 -13.40 -6.41 6.57
CA SER A 59 -14.81 -6.71 6.86
C SER A 59 -15.05 -7.38 8.22
N ASN A 60 -13.99 -7.88 8.83
CA ASN A 60 -14.02 -8.49 10.15
C ASN A 60 -13.76 -7.49 11.31
N GLU A 61 -13.57 -6.21 11.02
CA GLU A 61 -13.42 -5.16 12.03
C GLU A 61 -14.75 -4.39 12.19
N PRO A 62 -15.59 -4.74 13.17
CA PRO A 62 -16.99 -4.26 13.24
C PRO A 62 -17.17 -2.77 13.54
N ASP A 63 -16.13 -2.06 13.97
CA ASP A 63 -16.25 -0.70 14.49
C ASP A 63 -15.31 0.33 13.85
N CYS A 64 -15.14 0.32 12.52
CA CYS A 64 -14.38 1.38 11.88
C CYS A 64 -15.25 2.65 11.72
N PRO A 65 -15.08 3.69 12.59
CA PRO A 65 -15.92 4.88 12.58
C PRO A 65 -15.59 5.83 11.42
N PHE A 66 -14.64 5.49 10.57
CA PHE A 66 -14.15 6.34 9.48
C PHE A 66 -14.34 5.66 8.14
N GLN A 67 -14.69 6.45 7.13
CA GLN A 67 -14.72 5.96 5.76
C GLN A 67 -13.28 5.75 5.26
N LEU A 68 -12.96 4.50 4.93
CA LEU A 68 -11.69 4.14 4.32
C LEU A 68 -11.54 4.82 2.95
N THR A 69 -10.36 5.37 2.70
CA THR A 69 -9.96 5.88 1.38
C THR A 69 -8.94 4.94 0.77
N HIS A 70 -9.14 4.55 -0.47
CA HIS A 70 -8.17 3.83 -1.29
C HIS A 70 -7.53 4.81 -2.27
N HIS A 71 -6.20 4.91 -2.24
CA HIS A 71 -5.41 5.79 -3.11
C HIS A 71 -4.49 4.95 -4.01
N SER A 72 -4.44 5.30 -5.29
CA SER A 72 -3.56 4.68 -6.29
C SER A 72 -3.14 5.70 -7.33
N ASP A 73 -2.21 5.32 -8.20
CA ASP A 73 -1.99 6.02 -9.45
C ASP A 73 -3.22 5.88 -10.38
N ARG A 74 -3.14 6.51 -11.56
CA ARG A 74 -4.17 6.41 -12.62
C ARG A 74 -3.93 5.25 -13.58
N GLY A 75 -3.28 4.19 -13.14
CA GLY A 75 -3.12 2.98 -13.94
C GLY A 75 -4.47 2.42 -14.41
N MET A 76 -4.51 1.89 -15.63
CA MET A 76 -5.74 1.34 -16.23
C MET A 76 -6.39 0.26 -15.36
N GLN A 77 -5.62 -0.47 -14.58
CA GLN A 77 -6.09 -1.50 -13.66
C GLN A 77 -6.99 -0.90 -12.57
N TYR A 78 -6.56 0.21 -11.97
CA TYR A 78 -7.29 0.91 -10.91
C TYR A 78 -8.48 1.71 -11.44
N CYS A 79 -8.42 2.15 -12.71
CA CYS A 79 -9.49 2.87 -13.38
C CYS A 79 -10.55 1.93 -13.99
N SER A 80 -10.35 0.61 -13.95
CA SER A 80 -11.29 -0.35 -14.53
C SER A 80 -12.64 -0.32 -13.80
N ASP A 81 -13.72 -0.49 -14.55
CA ASP A 81 -15.07 -0.50 -13.99
C ASP A 81 -15.23 -1.55 -12.87
N MET A 82 -14.61 -2.71 -13.03
CA MET A 82 -14.68 -3.78 -12.04
C MET A 82 -14.02 -3.39 -10.72
N TYR A 83 -12.82 -2.77 -10.79
CA TYR A 83 -12.10 -2.31 -9.61
C TYR A 83 -12.85 -1.21 -8.88
N VAL A 84 -13.32 -0.21 -9.62
CA VAL A 84 -14.10 0.92 -9.11
C VAL A 84 -15.41 0.45 -8.47
N ARG A 85 -16.13 -0.47 -9.12
CA ARG A 85 -17.36 -1.06 -8.55
C ARG A 85 -17.10 -1.80 -7.26
N LEU A 86 -16.00 -2.58 -7.16
CA LEU A 86 -15.65 -3.30 -5.95
C LEU A 86 -15.41 -2.34 -4.77
N LEU A 87 -14.68 -1.24 -5.00
CA LEU A 87 -14.47 -0.21 -3.98
C LEU A 87 -15.80 0.43 -3.54
N LYS A 88 -16.64 0.85 -4.50
CA LYS A 88 -17.94 1.48 -4.21
C LYS A 88 -18.87 0.55 -3.45
N ASN A 89 -18.96 -0.73 -3.83
CA ASN A 89 -19.80 -1.72 -3.18
C ASN A 89 -19.40 -1.99 -1.71
N ASN A 90 -18.16 -1.66 -1.35
CA ASN A 90 -17.65 -1.78 0.02
C ASN A 90 -17.55 -0.41 0.74
N ASN A 91 -18.19 0.64 0.21
CA ASN A 91 -18.17 2.00 0.76
C ASN A 91 -16.76 2.58 0.94
N ILE A 92 -15.81 2.19 0.09
CA ILE A 92 -14.44 2.68 0.11
C ILE A 92 -14.36 3.91 -0.82
N LYS A 93 -13.89 5.02 -0.28
CA LYS A 93 -13.65 6.25 -1.04
C LYS A 93 -12.47 6.06 -1.99
N ILE A 94 -12.60 6.57 -3.22
CA ILE A 94 -11.55 6.50 -4.24
C ILE A 94 -10.79 7.82 -4.28
N SER A 95 -9.47 7.72 -4.27
CA SER A 95 -8.52 8.81 -4.49
C SER A 95 -7.47 8.35 -5.51
N MET A 96 -7.08 9.23 -6.40
CA MET A 96 -6.04 8.95 -7.40
C MET A 96 -5.10 10.13 -7.51
N THR A 97 -3.84 9.87 -7.88
CA THR A 97 -2.85 10.93 -8.13
C THR A 97 -3.40 11.92 -9.15
N GLU A 98 -3.25 13.23 -8.91
CA GLU A 98 -3.79 14.24 -9.81
C GLU A 98 -2.83 14.57 -10.96
N ASN A 99 -1.55 14.75 -10.65
CA ASN A 99 -0.53 15.25 -11.58
C ASN A 99 0.61 14.26 -11.85
N GLY A 100 0.49 12.99 -11.43
CA GLY A 100 1.57 12.02 -11.54
C GLY A 100 2.79 12.37 -10.66
N ASP A 101 2.59 13.15 -9.59
CA ASP A 101 3.63 13.45 -8.63
C ASP A 101 4.02 12.18 -7.87
N PRO A 102 5.28 11.72 -7.99
CA PRO A 102 5.76 10.53 -7.28
C PRO A 102 5.54 10.60 -5.76
N LEU A 103 5.48 11.79 -5.17
CA LEU A 103 5.25 11.97 -3.74
C LEU A 103 3.84 11.58 -3.31
N GLU A 104 2.87 11.58 -4.23
CA GLU A 104 1.48 11.21 -3.93
C GLU A 104 1.34 9.73 -3.61
N ASN A 105 2.19 8.84 -4.16
CA ASN A 105 2.17 7.39 -3.87
C ASN A 105 3.47 6.85 -3.23
N ALA A 106 4.30 7.73 -2.69
CA ALA A 106 5.63 7.41 -2.15
C ALA A 106 5.63 6.29 -1.08
N ILE A 107 4.53 6.12 -0.34
CA ILE A 107 4.41 5.04 0.65
C ILE A 107 4.33 3.68 -0.07
N ALA A 108 3.49 3.55 -1.08
CA ALA A 108 3.34 2.30 -1.82
C ALA A 108 4.64 1.93 -2.54
N GLU A 109 5.27 2.89 -3.23
CA GLU A 109 6.56 2.72 -3.89
C GLU A 109 7.66 2.28 -2.92
N ARG A 110 7.70 2.90 -1.73
CA ARG A 110 8.69 2.52 -0.70
C ARG A 110 8.48 1.09 -0.21
N ILE A 111 7.24 0.65 -0.01
CA ILE A 111 6.95 -0.71 0.40
C ILE A 111 7.33 -1.71 -0.70
N ASN A 112 7.01 -1.41 -1.95
CA ASN A 112 7.44 -2.21 -3.09
C ASN A 112 8.97 -2.38 -3.12
N GLY A 113 9.72 -1.27 -2.95
CA GLY A 113 11.17 -1.30 -2.86
C GLY A 113 11.67 -2.19 -1.73
N ILE A 114 11.14 -2.04 -0.53
CA ILE A 114 11.50 -2.85 0.64
C ILE A 114 11.28 -4.35 0.36
N ILE A 115 10.10 -4.72 -0.12
CA ILE A 115 9.79 -6.13 -0.39
C ILE A 115 10.74 -6.71 -1.43
N LYS A 116 11.00 -5.97 -2.49
CA LYS A 116 11.91 -6.45 -3.55
C LYS A 116 13.36 -6.53 -3.09
N GLU A 117 13.88 -5.47 -2.49
CA GLU A 117 15.29 -5.33 -2.17
C GLU A 117 15.71 -6.16 -0.95
N GLU A 118 14.86 -6.24 0.07
CA GLU A 118 15.21 -6.92 1.32
C GLU A 118 14.79 -8.40 1.34
N TYR A 119 13.87 -8.83 0.45
CA TYR A 119 13.31 -10.18 0.54
C TYR A 119 13.27 -10.97 -0.77
N LEU A 120 13.00 -10.33 -1.93
CA LEU A 120 12.74 -11.10 -3.15
C LEU A 120 13.94 -11.21 -4.07
N ASN A 121 14.78 -10.18 -4.17
CA ASN A 121 15.84 -10.12 -5.18
C ASN A 121 16.94 -11.18 -4.99
N ASP A 122 17.09 -11.72 -3.77
CA ASP A 122 18.06 -12.77 -3.47
C ASP A 122 17.55 -14.18 -3.79
N TYR A 123 16.27 -14.30 -4.18
CA TYR A 123 15.66 -15.58 -4.52
C TYR A 123 15.45 -15.70 -6.03
N THR A 124 15.77 -16.88 -6.53
CA THR A 124 15.40 -17.30 -7.88
C THR A 124 14.24 -18.27 -7.77
N VAL A 125 13.12 -17.98 -8.41
CA VAL A 125 11.94 -18.84 -8.45
C VAL A 125 11.64 -19.22 -9.89
N ASP A 126 11.18 -20.43 -10.12
CA ASP A 126 11.01 -21.01 -11.46
C ASP A 126 9.55 -20.95 -11.95
N SER A 127 8.63 -20.70 -11.04
CA SER A 127 7.21 -20.71 -11.35
C SER A 127 6.42 -19.64 -10.60
N ILE A 128 5.24 -19.30 -11.14
CA ILE A 128 4.30 -18.41 -10.47
C ILE A 128 3.76 -19.00 -9.15
N VAL A 129 3.72 -20.32 -9.04
CA VAL A 129 3.28 -21.02 -7.82
C VAL A 129 4.28 -20.76 -6.70
N GLU A 130 5.56 -21.01 -6.96
CA GLU A 130 6.65 -20.68 -6.02
C GLU A 130 6.70 -19.19 -5.67
N ALA A 131 6.48 -18.31 -6.68
CA ALA A 131 6.42 -16.88 -6.45
C ALA A 131 5.28 -16.49 -5.49
N LYS A 132 4.11 -17.12 -5.60
CA LYS A 132 2.97 -16.91 -4.70
C LYS A 132 3.26 -17.41 -3.28
N GLU A 133 3.88 -18.57 -3.15
CA GLU A 133 4.24 -19.15 -1.85
C GLU A 133 5.31 -18.31 -1.15
N LEU A 134 6.38 -17.95 -1.86
CA LEU A 134 7.43 -17.10 -1.31
C LEU A 134 6.89 -15.73 -0.90
N LEU A 135 6.10 -15.07 -1.77
CA LEU A 135 5.52 -13.78 -1.42
C LEU A 135 4.61 -13.86 -0.19
N SER A 136 3.85 -14.94 -0.04
CA SER A 136 3.01 -15.16 1.14
C SER A 136 3.83 -15.23 2.43
N ALA A 137 4.95 -15.96 2.41
CA ALA A 137 5.87 -16.03 3.54
C ALA A 137 6.53 -14.68 3.82
N VAL A 138 6.97 -13.98 2.77
CA VAL A 138 7.60 -12.66 2.87
C VAL A 138 6.65 -11.62 3.47
N VAL A 139 5.41 -11.54 3.00
CA VAL A 139 4.41 -10.60 3.54
C VAL A 139 4.13 -10.89 5.02
N LYS A 140 4.07 -12.16 5.39
CA LYS A 140 3.90 -12.55 6.80
C LYS A 140 5.10 -12.10 7.65
N LEU A 141 6.33 -12.35 7.19
CA LEU A 141 7.56 -11.94 7.85
C LEU A 141 7.64 -10.42 7.97
N TYR A 142 7.42 -9.69 6.87
CA TYR A 142 7.39 -8.24 6.81
C TYR A 142 6.41 -7.64 7.83
N ASN A 143 5.16 -8.11 7.82
CA ASN A 143 4.13 -7.56 8.71
C ASN A 143 4.39 -7.84 10.19
N ASN A 144 4.99 -9.00 10.53
CA ASN A 144 5.15 -9.42 11.93
C ASN A 144 6.51 -9.06 12.53
N GLU A 145 7.57 -9.03 11.72
CA GLU A 145 8.93 -9.01 12.26
C GLU A 145 9.77 -7.82 11.80
N ARG A 146 9.41 -7.18 10.67
CA ARG A 146 10.20 -6.06 10.18
C ARG A 146 9.86 -4.75 10.90
N PRO A 147 10.81 -4.15 11.66
CA PRO A 147 10.59 -2.85 12.27
C PRO A 147 10.70 -1.73 11.22
N HIS A 148 9.90 -0.69 11.37
CA HIS A 148 9.94 0.50 10.51
C HIS A 148 10.28 1.75 11.30
N GLN A 149 11.29 2.48 10.86
CA GLN A 149 11.65 3.76 11.46
C GLN A 149 10.49 4.75 11.43
N SER A 150 9.70 4.77 10.34
CA SER A 150 8.59 5.71 10.17
C SER A 150 7.42 5.50 11.13
N ILE A 151 7.40 4.38 11.84
CA ILE A 151 6.39 4.04 12.85
C ILE A 151 7.03 3.68 14.19
N GLY A 152 8.16 4.32 14.52
CA GLY A 152 8.82 4.18 15.82
C GLY A 152 9.54 2.86 16.04
N PHE A 153 10.08 2.24 14.98
CA PHE A 153 10.73 0.93 15.00
C PHE A 153 9.82 -0.22 15.47
N LEU A 154 8.51 -0.02 15.41
CA LEU A 154 7.54 -1.10 15.60
C LEU A 154 7.32 -1.87 14.31
N THR A 155 6.74 -3.06 14.43
CA THR A 155 6.32 -3.81 13.25
C THR A 155 4.95 -3.33 12.75
N PRO A 156 4.64 -3.52 11.46
CA PRO A 156 3.34 -3.16 10.91
C PRO A 156 2.15 -3.75 11.69
N ASN A 157 2.23 -5.02 12.08
CA ASN A 157 1.16 -5.65 12.84
C ASN A 157 1.01 -5.09 14.26
N GLN A 158 2.12 -4.75 14.94
CA GLN A 158 2.05 -4.12 16.27
C GLN A 158 1.28 -2.80 16.20
N VAL A 159 1.59 -1.96 15.21
CA VAL A 159 0.92 -0.66 15.05
C VAL A 159 -0.53 -0.82 14.59
N HIS A 160 -0.79 -1.76 13.66
CA HIS A 160 -2.11 -1.96 13.09
C HIS A 160 -3.10 -2.51 14.12
N ALA A 161 -2.71 -3.57 14.85
CA ALA A 161 -3.60 -4.24 15.80
C ALA A 161 -3.89 -3.40 17.04
N ASN A 162 -2.90 -2.65 17.54
CA ASN A 162 -3.02 -1.90 18.79
C ASN A 162 -3.36 -0.42 18.58
N ASN A 163 -3.55 0.02 17.34
CA ASN A 163 -3.79 1.42 16.99
C ASN A 163 -2.81 2.39 17.69
N ILE A 164 -1.54 1.98 17.76
CA ILE A 164 -0.50 2.71 18.47
C ILE A 164 -0.29 4.06 17.80
N LYS A 165 -0.36 5.14 18.58
CA LYS A 165 -0.01 6.48 18.11
C LYS A 165 1.52 6.53 17.93
N THR A 166 1.96 6.62 16.68
CA THR A 166 3.38 6.74 16.34
C THR A 166 3.79 8.20 16.30
N GLU A 167 4.89 8.54 16.97
CA GLU A 167 5.48 9.87 16.87
C GLU A 167 6.34 9.97 15.60
N LYS A 168 6.26 11.12 14.93
CA LYS A 168 7.17 11.39 13.82
C LYS A 168 8.57 11.66 14.37
N LEU A 169 9.54 10.79 14.04
CA LEU A 169 10.93 10.92 14.49
C LEU A 169 11.73 11.99 13.74
N TRP A 170 11.15 12.64 12.76
CA TRP A 170 11.78 13.71 11.99
C TRP A 170 10.87 14.92 11.82
N LYS A 171 11.47 16.09 11.74
CA LYS A 171 10.77 17.34 11.40
C LYS A 171 10.56 17.38 9.90
N ASN A 172 9.35 17.77 9.48
CA ASN A 172 9.09 18.05 8.08
C ASN A 172 9.70 19.42 7.72
N TYR A 173 10.85 19.43 7.05
CA TYR A 173 11.52 20.67 6.63
C TYR A 173 10.81 21.39 5.47
N TYR A 174 9.82 20.73 4.84
CA TYR A 174 9.02 21.27 3.75
C TYR A 174 7.66 21.84 4.20
N GLN A 175 7.53 22.34 5.42
CA GLN A 175 6.40 23.21 5.70
C GLN A 175 6.57 24.46 4.81
N LYS A 176 5.73 24.58 3.77
CA LYS A 176 5.56 25.84 3.04
C LYS A 176 5.25 26.89 4.10
N ASN A 177 6.17 27.83 4.32
CA ASN A 177 5.86 29.05 5.03
C ASN A 177 4.76 29.75 4.23
N THR A 178 3.52 29.61 4.66
CA THR A 178 2.44 30.49 4.21
C THR A 178 2.79 31.84 4.79
N ILE A 179 3.51 32.64 4.01
CA ILE A 179 3.70 34.05 4.30
C ILE A 179 2.32 34.65 4.23
N ILE A 180 1.79 35.01 5.39
CA ILE A 180 0.58 35.82 5.52
C ILE A 180 0.96 37.18 4.93
N VAL A 181 0.61 37.41 3.66
CA VAL A 181 0.57 38.76 3.08
C VAL A 181 -0.72 39.40 3.53
N ASN A 182 -0.74 39.83 4.79
CA ASN A 182 -1.72 40.79 5.29
C ASN A 182 -0.96 41.90 5.97
N GLN A 183 -1.09 43.06 5.39
CA GLN A 183 -0.77 44.41 5.84
C GLN A 183 0.20 45.13 4.89
N LEU A 184 -0.35 45.72 3.87
CA LEU A 184 0.00 47.04 3.34
C LEU A 184 -1.24 47.55 2.62
N GLN A 185 -2.19 48.03 3.38
CA GLN A 185 -3.10 49.11 3.05
C GLN A 185 -2.99 50.15 4.16
N ASP A 186 -2.20 51.18 3.89
CA ASP A 186 -2.40 52.56 4.28
C ASP A 186 -1.50 53.44 3.38
#